data_d00cd8684c4b24bb8e191d04838d3c91
#
_entry.id   d00cd8684c4b24bb8e191d04838d3c91
#
_cell.length_a   1.000
_cell.length_b   1.000
_cell.length_c   1.000
_cell.angle_alpha   90.00
_cell.angle_beta   90.00
_cell.angle_gamma   90.00
#
_symmetry.space_group_name_H-M   'P 1'
#
loop_
_entity.id
_entity.type
_entity.pdbx_description
1 polymer ?
#
loop_
_entity_poly.entity_id
_entity_poly.type
_entity_poly.pdbx_seq_one_letter_code
_entity_poly.pdbx_strand_id
1 'polypeptide(L)'
;MVQIPFMRPPDLEVAYKVSDIVEAFCDHDKGDERIKGWLRGTVVQIDGKMVAVQFRTSVYLTDGWMVPDHILWYPLHSPQLRKKQKAK
;
A
#
# COMPACT_ATOMS: atom_id res chain seq x y z
N MET A 1 10.17 -24.36 21.34
CA MET A 1 9.91 -24.02 21.06
C MET A 1 9.57 -23.48 20.57
N VAL A 2 9.64 -23.11 20.58
CA VAL A 2 9.35 -22.55 20.13
C VAL A 2 9.04 -21.95 19.62
N GLN A 3 9.12 -21.70 19.53
CA GLN A 3 8.95 -21.10 19.09
C GLN A 3 8.64 -20.51 18.52
N ILE A 4 8.77 -20.49 18.50
CA ILE A 4 8.59 -19.88 17.96
C ILE A 4 8.32 -19.23 17.44
N PRO A 5 8.29 -19.17 17.33
CA PRO A 5 8.10 -18.37 16.80
C PRO A 5 7.88 -17.69 16.45
N PHE A 6 7.87 -17.56 16.83
CA PHE A 6 7.57 -16.94 16.46
C PHE A 6 7.72 -16.08 16.28
N MET A 7 8.12 -16.02 16.48
CA MET A 7 8.36 -15.27 16.38
C MET A 7 8.19 -14.44 15.67
N ARG A 8 8.17 -13.98 16.10
CA ARG A 8 7.69 -13.33 15.28
C ARG A 8 8.28 -12.60 14.31
N PRO A 9 8.18 -12.68 13.23
CA PRO A 9 9.03 -11.93 12.34
C PRO A 9 8.74 -10.45 12.40
N PRO A 10 9.75 -9.62 12.18
CA PRO A 10 9.55 -8.17 12.25
C PRO A 10 8.55 -7.65 11.23
N ASP A 11 8.45 -8.29 10.09
CA ASP A 11 7.54 -7.81 9.08
C ASP A 11 6.08 -7.96 9.48
N LEU A 12 5.79 -8.75 10.48
CA LEU A 12 4.44 -8.82 11.01
C LEU A 12 4.10 -7.59 11.82
N GLU A 13 5.08 -6.78 12.12
CA GLU A 13 4.89 -5.60 12.93
C GLU A 13 5.16 -4.35 12.15
N VAL A 14 4.89 -4.41 10.87
CA VAL A 14 5.11 -3.23 10.04
C VAL A 14 4.24 -2.11 10.55
N ALA A 15 4.88 -1.00 10.87
CA ALA A 15 4.20 0.18 11.34
C ALA A 15 4.32 1.23 10.26
N TYR A 16 3.18 1.75 9.82
CA TYR A 16 3.16 2.83 8.85
C TYR A 16 2.94 4.14 9.56
N LYS A 17 3.48 5.19 9.00
CA LYS A 17 3.29 6.54 9.51
C LYS A 17 2.83 7.43 8.38
N VAL A 18 2.09 8.45 8.72
CA VAL A 18 1.73 9.47 7.76
C VAL A 18 3.02 10.04 7.16
N SER A 19 3.03 10.19 5.85
CA SER A 19 4.16 10.64 5.03
C SER A 19 5.13 9.54 4.63
N ASP A 20 4.93 8.31 5.08
CA ASP A 20 5.75 7.20 4.60
C ASP A 20 5.53 6.99 3.11
N ILE A 21 6.59 6.65 2.42
CA ILE A 21 6.51 6.25 1.02
C ILE A 21 6.35 4.74 0.98
N VAL A 22 5.32 4.31 0.27
CA VAL A 22 4.96 2.90 0.20
C VAL A 22 4.72 2.52 -1.25
N GLU A 23 4.58 1.23 -1.48
CA GLU A 23 4.14 0.68 -2.76
C GLU A 23 2.90 -0.14 -2.53
N ALA A 24 1.93 0.05 -3.40
CA ALA A 24 0.67 -0.67 -3.31
C ALA A 24 0.37 -1.32 -4.64
N PHE A 25 -0.16 -2.54 -4.59
CA PHE A 25 -0.52 -3.28 -5.79
C PHE A 25 -1.95 -2.90 -6.15
N CYS A 26 -2.12 -2.28 -7.30
CA CYS A 26 -3.44 -1.77 -7.69
C CYS A 26 -3.49 -1.52 -9.19
N ASP A 27 -4.70 -1.37 -9.69
CA ASP A 27 -4.93 -0.93 -11.06
C ASP A 27 -4.65 0.56 -11.14
N HIS A 28 -3.86 0.97 -12.11
CA HIS A 28 -3.53 2.37 -12.27
C HIS A 28 -3.16 2.64 -13.71
N ASP A 29 -3.17 3.91 -14.06
CA ASP A 29 -2.76 4.34 -15.39
C ASP A 29 -1.25 4.44 -15.46
N LYS A 30 -0.70 3.95 -16.55
CA LYS A 30 0.71 4.12 -16.85
C LYS A 30 0.79 4.54 -18.31
N GLY A 31 1.08 5.82 -18.53
CA GLY A 31 1.01 6.36 -19.88
C GLY A 31 -0.41 6.29 -20.38
N ASP A 32 -0.61 5.68 -21.52
CA ASP A 32 -1.93 5.53 -22.10
C ASP A 32 -2.61 4.22 -21.73
N GLU A 33 -2.00 3.44 -20.86
CA GLU A 33 -2.51 2.12 -20.56
C GLU A 33 -2.90 2.01 -19.10
N ARG A 34 -3.89 1.19 -18.85
CA ARG A 34 -4.27 0.83 -17.49
C ARG A 34 -3.67 -0.52 -17.17
N ILE A 35 -2.85 -0.56 -16.14
CA ILE A 35 -2.15 -1.78 -15.76
C ILE A 35 -2.42 -2.11 -14.30
N LYS A 36 -2.14 -3.33 -13.93
CA LYS A 36 -2.18 -3.76 -12.54
C LYS A 36 -0.76 -4.04 -12.09
N GLY A 37 -0.33 -3.37 -11.05
CA GLY A 37 1.02 -3.54 -10.57
C GLY A 37 1.31 -2.68 -9.37
N TRP A 38 2.57 -2.68 -8.96
CA TRP A 38 3.00 -1.89 -7.81
C TRP A 38 3.14 -0.43 -8.18
N LEU A 39 2.55 0.42 -7.36
CA LEU A 39 2.56 1.86 -7.59
C LEU A 39 3.00 2.55 -6.32
N ARG A 40 3.92 3.49 -6.45
CA ARG A 40 4.38 4.25 -5.30
C ARG A 40 3.31 5.23 -4.85
N GLY A 41 3.13 5.33 -3.55
CA GLY A 41 2.21 6.30 -2.97
C GLY A 41 2.73 6.78 -1.64
N THR A 42 1.96 7.65 -1.03
CA THR A 42 2.29 8.25 0.24
C THR A 42 1.18 7.98 1.24
N VAL A 43 1.53 7.56 2.43
CA VAL A 43 0.55 7.36 3.50
C VAL A 43 0.05 8.73 3.94
N VAL A 44 -1.26 8.94 3.85
CA VAL A 44 -1.85 10.21 4.23
C VAL A 44 -2.73 10.11 5.47
N GLN A 45 -3.13 8.90 5.84
CA GLN A 45 -3.96 8.72 7.03
C GLN A 45 -3.86 7.29 7.50
N ILE A 46 -3.93 7.10 8.80
CA ILE A 46 -3.99 5.78 9.41
C ILE A 46 -5.18 5.78 10.33
N ASP A 47 -6.05 4.80 10.18
CA ASP A 47 -7.30 4.75 10.93
C ASP A 47 -7.52 3.32 11.37
N GLY A 48 -7.29 3.06 12.67
CA GLY A 48 -7.43 1.73 13.19
C GLY A 48 -6.49 0.78 12.48
N LYS A 49 -7.05 -0.18 11.77
CA LYS A 49 -6.26 -1.18 11.07
C LYS A 49 -6.14 -0.92 9.57
N MET A 50 -6.48 0.29 9.15
CA MET A 50 -6.44 0.64 7.73
C MET A 50 -5.46 1.76 7.50
N VAL A 51 -4.87 1.76 6.31
CA VAL A 51 -3.92 2.77 5.89
C VAL A 51 -4.43 3.37 4.59
N ALA A 52 -4.51 4.68 4.54
CA ALA A 52 -4.89 5.40 3.34
C ALA A 52 -3.63 5.84 2.61
N VAL A 53 -3.56 5.48 1.34
CA VAL A 53 -2.40 5.78 0.49
C VAL A 53 -2.87 6.65 -0.66
N GLN A 54 -2.21 7.78 -0.84
CA GLN A 54 -2.52 8.68 -1.94
C GLN A 54 -1.49 8.52 -3.04
N PHE A 55 -1.98 8.50 -4.27
CA PHE A 55 -1.15 8.32 -5.45
C PHE A 55 -1.20 9.57 -6.32
N ARG A 56 -0.22 9.73 -7.19
CA ARG A 56 -0.22 10.84 -8.15
C ARG A 56 -0.92 10.48 -9.45
N THR A 57 -1.11 9.20 -9.66
CA THR A 57 -1.68 8.66 -10.89
C THR A 57 -3.10 8.23 -10.62
N SER A 58 -3.93 8.20 -11.64
CA SER A 58 -5.28 7.67 -11.49
C SER A 58 -5.22 6.20 -11.09
N VAL A 59 -6.00 5.85 -10.09
CA VAL A 59 -6.09 4.49 -9.59
C VAL A 59 -7.54 4.05 -9.65
N TYR A 60 -7.74 2.72 -9.65
CA TYR A 60 -9.05 2.14 -9.87
C TYR A 60 -9.34 1.08 -8.81
N LEU A 61 -10.59 0.98 -8.45
CA LEU A 61 -11.05 -0.12 -7.60
C LEU A 61 -11.13 -1.40 -8.42
N THR A 62 -11.27 -2.51 -7.72
CA THR A 62 -11.32 -3.82 -8.39
C THR A 62 -12.48 -3.94 -9.36
N ASP A 63 -13.55 -3.18 -9.13
CA ASP A 63 -14.70 -3.21 -10.03
C ASP A 63 -14.57 -2.23 -11.20
N GLY A 64 -13.43 -1.56 -11.32
CA GLY A 64 -13.16 -0.71 -12.46
C GLY A 64 -13.47 0.75 -12.27
N TRP A 65 -13.97 1.15 -11.12
CA TRP A 65 -14.28 2.55 -10.87
C TRP A 65 -13.00 3.33 -10.54
N MET A 66 -12.86 4.47 -11.19
CA MET A 66 -11.74 5.35 -10.88
C MET A 66 -12.00 6.05 -9.55
N VAL A 67 -10.94 6.18 -8.76
CA VAL A 67 -11.02 6.84 -7.46
C VAL A 67 -10.71 8.32 -7.65
N PRO A 68 -11.68 9.21 -7.43
CA PRO A 68 -11.47 10.62 -7.77
C PRO A 68 -10.39 11.33 -6.97
N ASP A 69 -10.16 10.93 -5.73
CA ASP A 69 -9.17 11.59 -4.89
C ASP A 69 -7.82 10.89 -4.90
N HIS A 70 -7.67 9.84 -5.70
CA HIS A 70 -6.43 9.09 -5.82
C HIS A 70 -6.00 8.43 -4.52
N ILE A 71 -6.95 8.11 -3.64
CA ILE A 71 -6.63 7.49 -2.35
C ILE A 71 -7.25 6.12 -2.29
N LEU A 72 -6.44 5.13 -1.93
CA LEU A 72 -6.92 3.77 -1.67
C LEU A 72 -6.63 3.40 -0.23
N TRP A 73 -7.51 2.62 0.35
CA TRP A 73 -7.37 2.15 1.72
C TRP A 73 -6.96 0.69 1.71
N TYR A 74 -5.97 0.36 2.53
CA TYR A 74 -5.46 -1.01 2.64
C TYR A 74 -5.43 -1.41 4.10
N PRO A 75 -5.71 -2.68 4.40
CA PRO A 75 -5.44 -3.19 5.75
C PRO A 75 -3.96 -3.09 6.06
N LEU A 76 -3.64 -2.90 7.34
CA LEU A 76 -2.24 -2.75 7.76
C LEU A 76 -1.36 -3.93 7.33
N HIS A 77 -1.93 -5.12 7.31
CA HIS A 77 -1.16 -6.31 7.00
C HIS A 77 -1.45 -6.86 5.61
N SER A 78 -1.96 -6.00 4.73
CA SER A 78 -2.27 -6.44 3.38
C SER A 78 -1.01 -6.82 2.63
N PRO A 79 -1.01 -7.96 1.93
CA PRO A 79 0.11 -8.30 1.07
C PRO A 79 0.23 -7.40 -0.14
N GLN A 80 -0.79 -6.58 -0.40
CA GLN A 80 -0.77 -5.65 -1.51
C GLN A 80 -0.24 -4.28 -1.12
N LEU A 81 0.26 -4.14 0.11
CA LEU A 81 0.86 -2.90 0.58
C LEU A 81 2.20 -3.22 1.22
N ARG A 82 3.22 -2.46 0.88
CA ARG A 82 4.55 -2.67 1.45
C ARG A 82 5.29 -1.36 1.50
N LYS A 83 6.21 -1.26 2.44
CA LYS A 83 7.06 -0.09 2.52
C LYS A 83 8.04 -0.10 1.37
N LYS A 84 8.29 1.09 0.84
CA LYS A 84 9.29 1.19 -0.21
C LYS A 84 10.65 0.98 0.38
N GLN A 85 11.41 0.07 -0.22
CA GLN A 85 12.76 -0.20 0.22
C GLN A 85 13.66 0.93 -0.22
N LYS A 86 14.53 1.35 0.68
CA LYS A 86 15.51 2.34 0.31
C LYS A 86 16.59 1.72 -0.54
N ALA A 87 17.00 2.46 -1.55
CA ALA A 87 18.12 2.03 -2.35
C ALA A 87 19.39 2.11 -1.53
N LYS A 88 20.31 1.26 -1.83
CA LYS A 88 21.60 1.25 -1.18
C LYS A 88 22.65 1.93 -2.00
#